data_e372ec30be8c0c12fb4e165a56072fd6
#
_entry.id   e372ec30be8c0c12fb4e165a56072fd6
#
_cell.length_a   1.000
_cell.length_b   1.000
_cell.length_c   1.000
_cell.angle_alpha   90.00
_cell.angle_beta   90.00
_cell.angle_gamma   90.00
#
_symmetry.space_group_name_H-M   'P 1'
#
loop_
_entity.id
_entity.type
_entity.pdbx_description
1 polymer ?
#
loop_
_entity_poly.entity_id
_entity_poly.type
_entity_poly.pdbx_seq_one_letter_code
_entity_poly.pdbx_strand_id
1 'polypeptide(L)'
;MASVKSRNIQYYVEGDIEKKLLDVLKARLGCIRPGKVDKLNAVTQKITDARLRTLSPGTMVVLVFDTDREDVEILKENIKRLKESPSVSEVVLIPQVPDLEAELVRSCDIKKIQELLNSRSRKDAKGDLTHVTNLDQKLREHRFDINRFWRGEPAWPYQDIENQAERVKLV
;
A
#
# COMPACT_ATOMS: atom_id res chain seq x y z
N MET A 1 -24.31 21.94 -7.62
CA MET A 1 -23.20 21.21 -6.96
C MET A 1 -22.32 20.60 -8.04
N ALA A 2 -21.09 20.99 -8.12
CA ALA A 2 -20.16 20.34 -9.02
C ALA A 2 -19.95 18.90 -8.54
N SER A 3 -20.28 17.94 -9.41
CA SER A 3 -19.93 16.53 -9.20
C SER A 3 -18.43 16.47 -8.93
N VAL A 4 -18.03 16.02 -7.75
CA VAL A 4 -16.64 15.66 -7.50
C VAL A 4 -16.35 14.49 -8.43
N LYS A 5 -15.75 14.77 -9.60
CA LYS A 5 -15.26 13.72 -10.49
C LYS A 5 -14.35 12.83 -9.64
N SER A 6 -14.72 11.56 -9.51
CA SER A 6 -13.86 10.60 -8.81
C SER A 6 -12.51 10.66 -9.53
N ARG A 7 -11.46 11.05 -8.80
CA ARG A 7 -10.11 11.09 -9.37
C ARG A 7 -9.68 9.67 -9.69
N ASN A 8 -9.03 9.49 -10.83
CA ASN A 8 -8.34 8.24 -11.10
C ASN A 8 -7.23 8.05 -10.06
N ILE A 9 -7.19 6.89 -9.46
CA ILE A 9 -6.17 6.52 -8.49
C ILE A 9 -5.33 5.38 -9.04
N GLN A 10 -4.02 5.55 -9.01
CA GLN A 10 -3.05 4.52 -9.33
C GLN A 10 -2.25 4.18 -8.08
N TYR A 11 -2.44 2.96 -7.58
CA TYR A 11 -1.62 2.42 -6.49
C TYR A 11 -0.40 1.70 -7.07
N TYR A 12 0.76 1.97 -6.52
CA TYR A 12 1.97 1.18 -6.73
C TYR A 12 2.36 0.49 -5.44
N VAL A 13 2.53 -0.81 -5.50
CA VAL A 13 2.83 -1.66 -4.34
C VAL A 13 4.05 -2.53 -4.62
N GLU A 14 4.70 -3.01 -3.56
CA GLU A 14 5.97 -3.73 -3.68
C GLU A 14 5.86 -5.04 -4.46
N GLY A 15 4.84 -5.85 -4.17
CA GLY A 15 4.75 -7.20 -4.71
C GLY A 15 3.33 -7.76 -4.80
N ASP A 16 3.25 -9.06 -5.07
CA ASP A 16 1.98 -9.76 -5.31
C ASP A 16 1.08 -9.83 -4.09
N ILE A 17 1.66 -9.97 -2.90
CA ILE A 17 0.88 -10.04 -1.65
C ILE A 17 0.19 -8.72 -1.39
N GLU A 18 0.90 -7.60 -1.51
CA GLU A 18 0.34 -6.26 -1.36
C GLU A 18 -0.73 -5.99 -2.40
N LYS A 19 -0.49 -6.38 -3.66
CA LYS A 19 -1.49 -6.22 -4.73
C LYS A 19 -2.78 -6.98 -4.40
N LYS A 20 -2.66 -8.23 -3.99
CA LYS A 20 -3.79 -9.07 -3.57
C LYS A 20 -4.53 -8.44 -2.39
N LEU A 21 -3.80 -7.97 -1.39
CA LEU A 21 -4.39 -7.32 -0.22
C LEU A 21 -5.17 -6.07 -0.61
N LEU A 22 -4.58 -5.18 -1.42
CA LEU A 22 -5.27 -3.97 -1.84
C LEU A 22 -6.53 -4.27 -2.67
N ASP A 23 -6.49 -5.29 -3.53
CA ASP A 23 -7.67 -5.73 -4.26
C ASP A 23 -8.78 -6.21 -3.31
N VAL A 24 -8.43 -6.91 -2.25
CA VAL A 24 -9.38 -7.31 -1.19
C VAL A 24 -9.93 -6.10 -0.45
N LEU A 25 -9.07 -5.16 -0.04
CA LEU A 25 -9.49 -3.95 0.68
C LEU A 25 -10.42 -3.07 -0.15
N LYS A 26 -10.18 -2.97 -1.46
CA LYS A 26 -11.03 -2.20 -2.39
C LYS A 26 -12.37 -2.89 -2.64
N ALA A 27 -12.32 -4.14 -3.10
CA ALA A 27 -13.45 -4.81 -3.73
C ALA A 27 -14.28 -5.64 -2.76
N ARG A 28 -13.66 -6.24 -1.74
CA ARG A 28 -14.33 -7.13 -0.79
C ARG A 28 -14.72 -6.43 0.51
N LEU A 29 -13.81 -5.65 1.08
CA LEU A 29 -14.05 -4.93 2.33
C LEU A 29 -14.56 -3.49 2.09
N GLY A 30 -14.29 -2.93 0.92
CA GLY A 30 -14.74 -1.58 0.57
C GLY A 30 -14.20 -0.49 1.49
N CYS A 31 -13.01 -0.69 2.07
CA CYS A 31 -12.46 0.20 3.09
C CYS A 31 -11.36 1.13 2.60
N ILE A 32 -10.99 1.04 1.32
CA ILE A 32 -10.10 2.00 0.66
C ILE A 32 -10.68 2.45 -0.67
N ARG A 33 -10.26 3.63 -1.13
CA ARG A 33 -10.73 4.20 -2.39
C ARG A 33 -10.35 3.28 -3.56
N PRO A 34 -11.27 3.04 -4.51
CA PRO A 34 -10.99 2.19 -5.67
C PRO A 34 -9.97 2.85 -6.59
N GLY A 35 -9.15 2.02 -7.22
CA GLY A 35 -8.13 2.45 -8.17
C GLY A 35 -7.42 1.25 -8.76
N LYS A 36 -6.61 1.49 -9.77
CA LYS A 36 -5.75 0.48 -10.37
C LYS A 36 -4.58 0.17 -9.43
N VAL A 37 -4.22 -1.09 -9.32
CA VAL A 37 -3.08 -1.53 -8.49
C VAL A 37 -2.06 -2.24 -9.38
N ASP A 38 -0.86 -1.71 -9.44
CA ASP A 38 0.26 -2.31 -10.15
C ASP A 38 1.47 -2.47 -9.24
N LYS A 39 2.35 -3.41 -9.59
CA LYS A 39 3.58 -3.64 -8.84
C LYS A 39 4.66 -2.67 -9.27
N LEU A 40 5.22 -1.96 -8.32
CA LEU A 40 6.44 -1.17 -8.40
C LEU A 40 6.99 -1.00 -6.99
N ASN A 41 8.14 -1.58 -6.70
CA ASN A 41 8.82 -1.30 -5.45
C ASN A 41 9.47 0.08 -5.53
N ALA A 42 8.79 1.10 -5.02
CA ALA A 42 9.20 2.49 -5.13
C ALA A 42 10.53 2.81 -4.43
N VAL A 43 10.98 1.93 -3.52
CA VAL A 43 12.25 2.10 -2.79
C VAL A 43 13.43 1.56 -3.60
N THR A 44 13.22 0.52 -4.42
CA THR A 44 14.31 -0.16 -5.14
C THR A 44 14.25 -0.01 -6.66
N GLN A 45 13.12 0.38 -7.22
CA GLN A 45 12.89 0.46 -8.66
C GLN A 45 12.59 1.88 -9.09
N LYS A 46 13.34 2.38 -10.06
CA LYS A 46 13.05 3.68 -10.68
C LYS A 46 11.81 3.60 -11.56
N ILE A 47 10.92 4.55 -11.43
CA ILE A 47 9.78 4.67 -12.32
C ILE A 47 10.26 5.05 -13.73
N THR A 48 9.79 4.31 -14.74
CA THR A 48 10.18 4.55 -16.13
C THR A 48 9.28 5.58 -16.81
N ASP A 49 9.79 6.21 -17.86
CA ASP A 49 8.99 7.11 -18.71
C ASP A 49 7.80 6.38 -19.32
N ALA A 50 7.99 5.12 -19.72
CA ALA A 50 6.91 4.28 -20.24
C ALA A 50 5.78 4.14 -19.23
N ARG A 51 6.12 3.91 -17.95
CA ARG A 51 5.13 3.80 -16.87
C ARG A 51 4.41 5.12 -16.61
N LEU A 52 5.13 6.24 -16.61
CA LEU A 52 4.52 7.57 -16.48
C LEU A 52 3.52 7.87 -17.62
N ARG A 53 3.83 7.43 -18.84
CA ARG A 53 2.93 7.60 -19.99
C ARG A 53 1.65 6.80 -19.92
N THR A 54 1.58 5.76 -19.09
CA THR A 54 0.35 4.98 -18.87
C THR A 54 -0.67 5.71 -17.99
N LEU A 55 -0.25 6.77 -17.30
CA LEU A 55 -1.11 7.51 -16.37
C LEU A 55 -2.03 8.45 -17.12
N SER A 56 -3.33 8.38 -16.82
CA SER A 56 -4.31 9.33 -17.34
C SER A 56 -4.12 10.71 -16.68
N PRO A 57 -4.42 11.81 -17.40
CA PRO A 57 -4.35 13.15 -16.81
C PRO A 57 -5.20 13.28 -15.54
N GLY A 58 -4.65 13.91 -14.50
CA GLY A 58 -5.33 14.11 -13.21
C GLY A 58 -5.30 12.91 -12.29
N THR A 59 -4.41 11.94 -12.51
CA THR A 59 -4.26 10.76 -11.66
C THR A 59 -3.64 11.11 -10.31
N MET A 60 -4.26 10.64 -9.23
CA MET A 60 -3.62 10.55 -7.92
C MET A 60 -2.78 9.28 -7.88
N VAL A 61 -1.48 9.42 -7.64
CA VAL A 61 -0.57 8.27 -7.50
C VAL A 61 -0.32 8.01 -6.02
N VAL A 62 -0.55 6.77 -5.61
CA VAL A 62 -0.34 6.31 -4.23
C VAL A 62 0.83 5.33 -4.21
N LEU A 63 1.89 5.66 -3.51
CA LEU A 63 3.02 4.78 -3.29
C LEU A 63 2.88 4.09 -1.94
N VAL A 64 2.77 2.76 -1.96
CA VAL A 64 2.76 1.91 -0.76
C VAL A 64 4.07 1.14 -0.71
N PHE A 65 4.86 1.34 0.31
CA PHE A 65 6.22 0.81 0.38
C PHE A 65 6.66 0.46 1.80
N ASP A 66 7.48 -0.59 1.92
CA ASP A 66 8.09 -0.98 3.18
C ASP A 66 9.24 -0.03 3.56
N THR A 67 9.48 0.13 4.84
CA THR A 67 10.52 1.02 5.38
C THR A 67 11.67 0.25 6.04
N ASP A 68 11.95 -0.94 5.55
CA ASP A 68 12.97 -1.86 6.09
C ASP A 68 14.35 -1.72 5.42
N ARG A 69 14.52 -0.76 4.49
CA ARG A 69 15.78 -0.48 3.80
C ARG A 69 16.33 0.89 4.20
N GLU A 70 17.65 1.00 4.28
CA GLU A 70 18.32 2.25 4.66
C GLU A 70 18.51 3.22 3.49
N ASP A 71 18.58 2.73 2.25
CA ASP A 71 18.75 3.57 1.06
C ASP A 71 17.39 4.09 0.57
N VAL A 72 17.22 5.40 0.60
CA VAL A 72 15.98 6.09 0.21
C VAL A 72 16.12 6.94 -1.06
N GLU A 73 17.26 6.90 -1.73
CA GLU A 73 17.54 7.78 -2.88
C GLU A 73 16.60 7.50 -4.05
N ILE A 74 16.33 6.23 -4.38
CA ILE A 74 15.40 5.87 -5.45
C ILE A 74 13.97 6.33 -5.11
N LEU A 75 13.55 6.15 -3.86
CA LEU A 75 12.24 6.63 -3.41
C LEU A 75 12.09 8.13 -3.60
N LYS A 76 13.07 8.90 -3.17
CA LYS A 76 13.08 10.37 -3.32
C LYS A 76 13.03 10.79 -4.78
N GLU A 77 13.80 10.12 -5.63
CA GLU A 77 13.79 10.37 -7.08
C GLU A 77 12.43 10.05 -7.70
N ASN A 78 11.81 8.94 -7.33
CA ASN A 78 10.49 8.56 -7.81
C ASN A 78 9.42 9.58 -7.39
N ILE A 79 9.44 10.02 -6.14
CA ILE A 79 8.51 11.05 -5.65
C ILE A 79 8.67 12.33 -6.46
N LYS A 80 9.89 12.77 -6.69
CA LYS A 80 10.19 13.98 -7.49
C LYS A 80 9.65 13.84 -8.92
N ARG A 81 9.96 12.73 -9.58
CA ARG A 81 9.51 12.49 -10.96
C ARG A 81 8.00 12.46 -11.09
N LEU A 82 7.32 11.84 -10.13
CA LEU A 82 5.86 11.82 -10.10
C LEU A 82 5.27 13.22 -9.90
N LYS A 83 5.83 14.00 -8.99
CA LYS A 83 5.37 15.39 -8.75
C LYS A 83 5.59 16.30 -9.94
N GLU A 84 6.60 16.06 -10.74
CA GLU A 84 6.92 16.83 -11.96
C GLU A 84 6.11 16.36 -13.17
N SER A 85 5.45 15.20 -13.11
CA SER A 85 4.67 14.67 -14.23
C SER A 85 3.35 15.45 -14.41
N PRO A 86 3.07 15.92 -15.64
CA PRO A 86 1.83 16.68 -15.90
C PRO A 86 0.56 15.83 -15.76
N SER A 87 0.67 14.50 -15.82
CA SER A 87 -0.47 13.60 -15.64
C SER A 87 -0.82 13.33 -14.18
N VAL A 88 0.09 13.65 -13.25
CA VAL A 88 -0.09 13.39 -11.81
C VAL A 88 -0.64 14.62 -11.12
N SER A 89 -1.83 14.50 -10.54
CA SER A 89 -2.45 15.59 -9.79
C SER A 89 -1.97 15.66 -8.35
N GLU A 90 -1.61 14.52 -7.77
CA GLU A 90 -1.20 14.40 -6.37
C GLU A 90 -0.39 13.10 -6.17
N VAL A 91 0.60 13.13 -5.30
CA VAL A 91 1.34 11.97 -4.84
C VAL A 91 1.04 11.73 -3.38
N VAL A 92 0.53 10.56 -3.05
CA VAL A 92 0.20 10.12 -1.69
C VAL A 92 1.19 9.06 -1.25
N LEU A 93 1.79 9.22 -0.09
CA LEU A 93 2.82 8.33 0.44
C LEU A 93 2.28 7.52 1.61
N ILE A 94 2.39 6.20 1.52
CA ILE A 94 1.96 5.27 2.56
C ILE A 94 3.14 4.36 2.94
N PRO A 95 3.93 4.75 3.94
CA PRO A 95 4.98 3.88 4.47
C PRO A 95 4.38 2.75 5.30
N GLN A 96 4.84 1.53 5.07
CA GLN A 96 4.55 0.37 5.92
C GLN A 96 5.72 0.16 6.88
N VAL A 97 5.46 0.14 8.18
CA VAL A 97 6.52 0.27 9.20
C VAL A 97 6.60 -0.98 10.07
N PRO A 98 7.70 -1.74 9.97
CA PRO A 98 8.73 -1.64 8.92
C PRO A 98 8.29 -2.28 7.60
N ASP A 99 7.26 -3.11 7.62
CA ASP A 99 6.76 -3.90 6.50
C ASP A 99 5.25 -4.16 6.59
N LEU A 100 4.69 -4.80 5.55
CA LEU A 100 3.28 -5.14 5.49
C LEU A 100 2.84 -6.05 6.65
N GLU A 101 3.66 -7.04 7.01
CA GLU A 101 3.31 -8.01 8.05
C GLU A 101 3.12 -7.30 9.40
N ALA A 102 3.97 -6.34 9.73
CA ALA A 102 3.83 -5.55 10.95
C ALA A 102 2.55 -4.70 10.93
N GLU A 103 2.19 -4.13 9.78
CA GLU A 103 0.94 -3.38 9.63
C GLU A 103 -0.28 -4.29 9.82
N LEU A 104 -0.28 -5.51 9.27
CA LEU A 104 -1.35 -6.48 9.46
C LEU A 104 -1.50 -6.90 10.92
N VAL A 105 -0.38 -7.12 11.62
CA VAL A 105 -0.40 -7.47 13.04
C VAL A 105 -1.04 -6.35 13.87
N ARG A 106 -0.69 -5.09 13.60
CA ARG A 106 -1.28 -3.94 14.29
C ARG A 106 -2.78 -3.74 14.03
N SER A 107 -3.24 -4.16 12.86
CA SER A 107 -4.62 -3.93 12.40
C SER A 107 -5.57 -5.07 12.69
N CYS A 108 -5.05 -6.22 13.07
CA CYS A 108 -5.83 -7.42 13.39
C CYS A 108 -5.67 -7.79 14.87
N ASP A 109 -6.51 -8.68 15.33
CA ASP A 109 -6.49 -9.26 16.68
C ASP A 109 -5.55 -10.49 16.71
N ILE A 110 -4.30 -10.26 16.34
CA ILE A 110 -3.22 -11.26 16.32
C ILE A 110 -1.94 -10.68 16.93
N LYS A 111 -1.07 -11.55 17.42
CA LYS A 111 0.25 -11.17 17.97
C LYS A 111 1.37 -11.39 16.97
N LYS A 112 1.19 -12.31 16.03
CA LYS A 112 2.16 -12.71 15.01
C LYS A 112 1.46 -12.90 13.69
N ILE A 113 2.14 -12.63 12.59
CA ILE A 113 1.56 -12.75 11.25
C ILE A 113 1.11 -14.20 10.93
N GLN A 114 1.79 -15.21 11.46
CA GLN A 114 1.41 -16.60 11.23
C GLN A 114 0.04 -16.95 11.81
N GLU A 115 -0.49 -16.20 12.76
CA GLU A 115 -1.82 -16.42 13.32
C GLU A 115 -2.95 -16.09 12.33
N LEU A 116 -2.69 -15.22 11.37
CA LEU A 116 -3.71 -14.80 10.39
C LEU A 116 -4.25 -15.96 9.57
N LEU A 117 -3.37 -16.84 9.11
CA LEU A 117 -3.70 -18.01 8.28
C LEU A 117 -3.37 -19.33 8.95
N ASN A 118 -3.10 -19.32 10.25
CA ASN A 118 -2.66 -20.50 10.99
C ASN A 118 -1.42 -21.16 10.37
N SER A 119 -0.43 -20.36 10.04
CA SER A 119 0.83 -20.79 9.43
C SER A 119 1.81 -21.29 10.48
N ARG A 120 2.74 -22.17 10.08
CA ARG A 120 3.73 -22.76 10.99
C ARG A 120 4.82 -21.80 11.42
N SER A 121 5.17 -20.86 10.53
CA SER A 121 6.23 -19.89 10.75
C SER A 121 5.94 -18.58 10.01
N ARG A 122 6.70 -17.54 10.29
CA ARG A 122 6.63 -16.27 9.55
C ARG A 122 6.94 -16.46 8.06
N LYS A 123 7.90 -17.32 7.74
CA LYS A 123 8.25 -17.66 6.36
C LYS A 123 7.09 -18.35 5.64
N ASP A 124 6.47 -19.31 6.29
CA ASP A 124 5.32 -20.03 5.72
C ASP A 124 4.12 -19.09 5.56
N ALA A 125 3.94 -18.13 6.46
CA ALA A 125 2.87 -17.12 6.36
C ALA A 125 2.93 -16.35 5.05
N LYS A 126 4.11 -15.97 4.57
CA LYS A 126 4.26 -15.28 3.29
C LYS A 126 3.81 -16.13 2.11
N GLY A 127 4.18 -17.41 2.09
CA GLY A 127 3.73 -18.36 1.09
C GLY A 127 2.20 -18.57 1.16
N ASP A 128 1.67 -18.72 2.35
CA ASP A 128 0.23 -18.91 2.57
C ASP A 128 -0.56 -17.67 2.13
N LEU A 129 -0.07 -16.46 2.40
CA LEU A 129 -0.68 -15.21 1.92
C LEU A 129 -0.71 -15.13 0.40
N THR A 130 0.32 -15.66 -0.27
CA THR A 130 0.37 -15.71 -1.74
C THR A 130 -0.72 -16.61 -2.31
N HIS A 131 -1.03 -17.72 -1.65
CA HIS A 131 -1.94 -18.75 -2.16
C HIS A 131 -3.36 -18.72 -1.60
N VAL A 132 -3.61 -18.01 -0.50
CA VAL A 132 -4.94 -17.95 0.11
C VAL A 132 -5.97 -17.37 -0.87
N THR A 133 -7.17 -17.96 -0.90
CA THR A 133 -8.27 -17.52 -1.78
C THR A 133 -9.36 -16.75 -1.06
N ASN A 134 -9.42 -16.87 0.27
CA ASN A 134 -10.44 -16.23 1.13
C ASN A 134 -9.82 -15.24 2.13
N LEU A 135 -8.88 -14.42 1.66
CA LEU A 135 -8.20 -13.45 2.51
C LEU A 135 -9.18 -12.47 3.19
N ASP A 136 -10.23 -12.05 2.49
CA ASP A 136 -11.28 -11.18 3.03
C ASP A 136 -11.95 -11.81 4.25
N GLN A 137 -12.30 -13.10 4.18
CA GLN A 137 -12.87 -13.82 5.31
C GLN A 137 -11.89 -13.91 6.49
N LYS A 138 -10.62 -14.21 6.21
CA LYS A 138 -9.58 -14.30 7.25
C LYS A 138 -9.35 -12.97 7.96
N LEU A 139 -9.34 -11.88 7.22
CA LEU A 139 -9.24 -10.54 7.80
C LEU A 139 -10.44 -10.23 8.71
N ARG A 140 -11.66 -10.57 8.29
CA ARG A 140 -12.85 -10.40 9.13
C ARG A 140 -12.82 -11.27 10.39
N GLU A 141 -12.42 -12.53 10.28
CA GLU A 141 -12.28 -13.45 11.42
C GLU A 141 -11.32 -12.90 12.49
N HIS A 142 -10.26 -12.23 12.06
CA HIS A 142 -9.27 -11.61 12.94
C HIS A 142 -9.52 -10.11 13.20
N ARG A 143 -10.74 -9.64 12.97
CA ARG A 143 -11.19 -8.28 13.30
C ARG A 143 -10.31 -7.17 12.68
N PHE A 144 -9.92 -7.35 11.43
CA PHE A 144 -9.19 -6.32 10.70
C PHE A 144 -9.87 -4.96 10.82
N ASP A 145 -9.11 -3.96 11.22
CA ASP A 145 -9.58 -2.58 11.38
C ASP A 145 -8.73 -1.64 10.51
N ILE A 146 -9.34 -1.08 9.47
CA ILE A 146 -8.68 -0.13 8.58
C ILE A 146 -8.15 1.10 9.31
N ASN A 147 -8.78 1.50 10.41
CA ASN A 147 -8.32 2.63 11.21
C ASN A 147 -6.99 2.37 11.92
N ARG A 148 -6.63 1.11 12.11
CA ARG A 148 -5.36 0.69 12.69
C ARG A 148 -4.33 0.26 11.63
N PHE A 149 -4.76 0.09 10.39
CA PHE A 149 -3.90 -0.28 9.27
C PHE A 149 -3.20 0.96 8.71
N TRP A 150 -1.93 0.81 8.33
CA TRP A 150 -1.10 1.92 7.84
C TRP A 150 -1.00 3.08 8.85
N ARG A 151 -0.81 2.77 10.11
CA ARG A 151 -0.66 3.76 11.18
C ARG A 151 0.76 3.82 11.77
N GLY A 152 1.70 3.06 11.23
CA GLY A 152 3.08 3.07 11.69
C GLY A 152 3.74 4.43 11.44
N GLU A 153 4.53 4.88 12.41
CA GLU A 153 5.35 6.08 12.29
C GLU A 153 6.72 5.70 11.74
N PRO A 154 7.12 6.22 10.57
CA PRO A 154 8.41 5.88 9.99
C PRO A 154 9.57 6.44 10.82
N ALA A 155 10.62 5.59 10.99
CA ALA A 155 11.86 5.97 11.64
C ALA A 155 12.94 6.28 10.58
N TRP A 156 14.12 6.71 11.05
CA TRP A 156 15.26 6.93 10.14
C TRP A 156 15.49 5.73 9.20
N PRO A 157 15.71 5.94 7.90
CA PRO A 157 15.87 7.23 7.19
C PRO A 157 14.58 7.80 6.59
N TYR A 158 13.40 7.32 6.98
CA TYR A 158 12.08 7.71 6.44
C TYR A 158 11.34 8.74 7.30
N GLN A 159 11.97 9.28 8.35
CA GLN A 159 11.30 10.17 9.32
C GLN A 159 10.70 11.45 8.71
N ASP A 160 11.22 11.90 7.56
CA ASP A 160 10.71 13.10 6.88
C ASP A 160 9.52 12.79 5.96
N ILE A 161 9.12 11.53 5.87
CA ILE A 161 7.98 11.11 5.04
C ILE A 161 6.73 11.08 5.90
N GLU A 162 5.78 11.96 5.57
CA GLU A 162 4.47 11.95 6.19
C GLU A 162 3.65 10.74 5.72
N ASN A 163 3.06 10.01 6.67
CA ASN A 163 2.13 8.95 6.35
C ASN A 163 0.78 9.55 5.96
N GLN A 164 0.39 9.39 4.71
CA GLN A 164 -0.82 9.98 4.13
C GLN A 164 -1.93 8.96 3.89
N ALA A 165 -1.91 7.83 4.59
CA ALA A 165 -2.87 6.73 4.38
C ALA A 165 -4.34 7.17 4.53
N GLU A 166 -4.61 8.17 5.37
CA GLU A 166 -5.96 8.72 5.56
C GLU A 166 -6.58 9.26 4.26
N ARG A 167 -5.75 9.63 3.28
CA ARG A 167 -6.21 10.12 1.98
C ARG A 167 -6.94 9.06 1.16
N VAL A 168 -6.72 7.79 1.43
CA VAL A 168 -7.32 6.68 0.67
C VAL A 168 -8.27 5.82 1.49
N LYS A 169 -8.31 5.97 2.80
CA LYS A 169 -9.24 5.21 3.65
C LYS A 169 -10.68 5.69 3.50
N LEU A 170 -11.60 4.73 3.46
CA LEU A 170 -13.05 4.94 3.50
C LEU A 170 -13.56 4.42 4.85
N VAL A 171 -14.05 5.31 5.67
CA VAL A 171 -14.52 4.99 7.01
C VAL A 171 -15.95 5.51 7.18
#